data_9578de873fb92c947343d33be90ed53a
#
_entry.id   9578de873fb92c947343d33be90ed53a
#
_cell.length_a   1.000
_cell.length_b   1.000
_cell.length_c   1.000
_cell.angle_alpha   90.00
_cell.angle_beta   90.00
_cell.angle_gamma   90.00
#
_symmetry.space_group_name_H-M   'P 1'
#
loop_
_entity.id
_entity.type
_entity.pdbx_description
1 polymer ?
#
loop_
_entity_poly.entity_id
_entity_poly.type
_entity_poly.pdbx_seq_one_letter_code
_entity_poly.pdbx_strand_id
1 'polypeptide(L)'
;MEKVEVSVAAGATHSLEIDTIGFEHASIDVAFSPFTAAAATAATAAVVLRLAQSDVAGSGQTNISGFVGGTDFTVAAGSTTGSNVGYAHRFDVDLRGKRRYLTVYATPVSTVGVVTVARLSKGEAGPISAADKGVVTQAVG
;
A
#
# COMPACT_ATOMS: atom_id res chain seq x y z
N MET A 1 12.30 4.21 -0.64
CA MET A 1 10.89 4.55 -0.27
C MET A 1 10.10 4.79 -1.54
N GLU A 2 8.98 4.15 -1.66
CA GLU A 2 8.07 4.33 -2.79
C GLU A 2 6.81 5.05 -2.33
N LYS A 3 6.41 6.11 -3.03
CA LYS A 3 5.20 6.88 -2.70
C LYS A 3 4.41 7.18 -3.97
N VAL A 4 3.13 6.83 -3.97
CA VAL A 4 2.19 7.22 -5.03
C VAL A 4 0.97 7.87 -4.40
N GLU A 5 0.60 9.04 -4.91
CA GLU A 5 -0.60 9.77 -4.51
C GLU A 5 -1.47 10.03 -5.74
N VAL A 6 -2.69 9.56 -5.69
CA VAL A 6 -3.65 9.74 -6.78
C VAL A 6 -5.06 10.01 -6.25
N SER A 7 -5.87 10.69 -7.03
CA SER A 7 -7.31 10.77 -6.81
C SER A 7 -7.96 9.60 -7.55
N VAL A 8 -8.64 8.74 -6.82
CA VAL A 8 -9.21 7.50 -7.35
C VAL A 8 -10.72 7.57 -7.30
N ALA A 9 -11.36 7.36 -8.46
CA ALA A 9 -12.82 7.30 -8.55
C ALA A 9 -13.37 6.06 -7.85
N ALA A 10 -14.63 6.14 -7.40
CA ALA A 10 -15.34 4.99 -6.84
C ALA A 10 -15.31 3.80 -7.80
N GLY A 11 -14.93 2.65 -7.29
CA GLY A 11 -14.78 1.43 -8.09
C GLY A 11 -13.53 1.35 -8.98
N ALA A 12 -12.73 2.43 -9.09
CA ALA A 12 -11.45 2.41 -9.79
C ALA A 12 -10.34 1.90 -8.86
N THR A 13 -9.42 1.12 -9.41
CA THR A 13 -8.34 0.51 -8.64
C THR A 13 -7.08 1.36 -8.70
N HIS A 14 -6.57 1.76 -7.52
CA HIS A 14 -5.22 2.23 -7.35
C HIS A 14 -4.29 1.04 -7.13
N SER A 15 -3.15 1.01 -7.79
CA SER A 15 -2.14 -0.03 -7.60
C SER A 15 -0.73 0.56 -7.53
N LEU A 16 0.09 -0.05 -6.67
CA LEU A 16 1.52 0.25 -6.56
C LEU A 16 2.30 -1.07 -6.55
N GLU A 17 3.19 -1.24 -7.52
CA GLU A 17 4.14 -2.35 -7.54
C GLU A 17 5.47 -1.92 -6.92
N ILE A 18 6.04 -2.81 -6.10
CA ILE A 18 7.25 -2.58 -5.32
C ILE A 18 8.23 -3.70 -5.62
N ASP A 19 9.42 -3.38 -6.10
CA ASP A 19 10.53 -4.34 -6.22
C ASP A 19 11.20 -4.51 -4.85
N THR A 20 11.16 -5.70 -4.32
CA THR A 20 11.64 -6.02 -2.97
C THR A 20 13.02 -6.69 -2.95
N ILE A 21 13.68 -6.78 -4.10
CA ILE A 21 14.98 -7.46 -4.19
C ILE A 21 16.00 -6.88 -3.20
N GLY A 22 16.66 -7.74 -2.46
CA GLY A 22 17.69 -7.33 -1.49
C GLY A 22 17.18 -6.84 -0.15
N PHE A 23 15.86 -6.93 0.11
CA PHE A 23 15.26 -6.55 1.40
C PHE A 23 14.55 -7.72 2.06
N GLU A 24 14.50 -7.71 3.39
CA GLU A 24 13.85 -8.75 4.18
C GLU A 24 12.48 -8.34 4.72
N HIS A 25 12.19 -7.04 4.75
CA HIS A 25 10.95 -6.53 5.33
C HIS A 25 10.41 -5.35 4.55
N ALA A 26 9.09 -5.32 4.37
CA ALA A 26 8.34 -4.20 3.80
C ALA A 26 7.26 -3.74 4.78
N SER A 27 7.17 -2.42 5.00
CA SER A 27 6.05 -1.78 5.69
C SER A 27 5.36 -0.87 4.69
N ILE A 28 4.10 -1.14 4.41
CA ILE A 28 3.34 -0.48 3.35
C ILE A 28 2.11 0.18 3.97
N ASP A 29 2.06 1.49 3.90
CA ASP A 29 0.92 2.29 4.37
C ASP A 29 0.04 2.67 3.18
N VAL A 30 -1.26 2.41 3.30
CA VAL A 30 -2.29 2.84 2.34
C VAL A 30 -3.22 3.79 3.06
N ALA A 31 -3.20 5.05 2.69
CA ALA A 31 -4.02 6.09 3.31
C ALA A 31 -5.10 6.58 2.34
N PHE A 32 -6.29 6.76 2.87
CA PHE A 32 -7.45 7.28 2.16
C PHE A 32 -7.83 8.65 2.73
N SER A 33 -8.08 9.62 1.86
CA SER A 33 -8.64 10.91 2.29
C SER A 33 -10.05 10.72 2.87
N PRO A 34 -10.57 11.71 3.61
CA PRO A 34 -11.94 11.63 4.14
C PRO A 34 -12.97 11.36 3.05
N PHE A 35 -13.93 10.51 3.38
CA PHE A 35 -15.04 10.19 2.49
C PHE A 35 -16.10 11.29 2.48
N THR A 36 -16.80 11.43 1.36
CA THR A 36 -17.98 12.30 1.27
C THR A 36 -19.16 11.72 2.08
N ALA A 37 -20.15 12.56 2.40
CA ALA A 37 -21.31 12.13 3.15
C ALA A 37 -22.06 10.94 2.52
N ALA A 38 -22.05 10.81 1.21
CA ALA A 38 -22.67 9.69 0.51
C ALA A 38 -21.96 8.35 0.76
N ALA A 39 -20.67 8.38 0.97
CA ALA A 39 -19.88 7.18 1.29
C ALA A 39 -19.88 6.84 2.80
N ALA A 40 -20.31 7.76 3.64
CA ALA A 40 -20.37 7.58 5.10
C ALA A 40 -21.31 6.45 5.55
N THR A 41 -22.19 5.98 4.68
CA THR A 41 -23.06 4.82 4.93
C THR A 41 -22.48 3.51 4.47
N ALA A 42 -21.30 3.52 3.82
CA ALA A 42 -20.65 2.29 3.36
C ALA A 42 -20.15 1.47 4.56
N ALA A 43 -20.39 0.18 4.53
CA ALA A 43 -19.90 -0.75 5.55
C ALA A 43 -18.37 -0.86 5.56
N THR A 44 -17.73 -0.56 4.43
CA THR A 44 -16.27 -0.59 4.26
C THR A 44 -15.80 0.62 3.49
N ALA A 45 -14.59 1.07 3.75
CA ALA A 45 -13.98 2.21 3.07
C ALA A 45 -13.45 1.84 1.67
N ALA A 46 -13.11 0.58 1.47
CA ALA A 46 -12.63 0.08 0.19
C ALA A 46 -13.31 -1.25 -0.17
N VAL A 47 -13.66 -1.40 -1.44
CA VAL A 47 -14.19 -2.67 -1.99
C VAL A 47 -13.08 -3.69 -2.15
N VAL A 48 -11.87 -3.22 -2.49
CA VAL A 48 -10.65 -4.04 -2.61
C VAL A 48 -9.56 -3.34 -1.81
N LEU A 49 -8.93 -4.10 -0.93
CA LEU A 49 -7.71 -3.72 -0.25
C LEU A 49 -6.90 -5.00 -0.02
N ARG A 50 -5.88 -5.22 -0.83
CA ARG A 50 -5.12 -6.47 -0.78
C ARG A 50 -3.68 -6.29 -1.23
N LEU A 51 -2.86 -7.25 -0.84
CA LEU A 51 -1.48 -7.38 -1.30
C LEU A 51 -1.34 -8.64 -2.15
N ALA A 52 -0.68 -8.51 -3.28
CA ALA A 52 -0.35 -9.60 -4.18
C ALA A 52 1.16 -9.66 -4.42
N GLN A 53 1.63 -10.77 -4.97
CA GLN A 53 3.03 -10.99 -5.29
C GLN A 53 3.21 -11.60 -6.68
N SER A 54 4.35 -11.33 -7.31
CA SER A 54 4.71 -11.90 -8.61
C SER A 54 6.23 -12.05 -8.76
N ASP A 55 6.66 -12.91 -9.67
CA ASP A 55 8.07 -13.04 -10.05
C ASP A 55 8.44 -12.14 -11.23
N VAL A 56 7.43 -11.63 -11.93
CA VAL A 56 7.59 -10.79 -13.12
C VAL A 56 6.92 -9.44 -12.87
N ALA A 57 7.64 -8.36 -13.19
CA ALA A 57 7.09 -7.01 -13.08
C ALA A 57 5.83 -6.86 -13.94
N GLY A 58 4.80 -6.29 -13.39
CA GLY A 58 3.55 -5.96 -14.08
C GLY A 58 2.66 -7.14 -14.47
N SER A 59 3.03 -8.39 -14.13
CA SER A 59 2.23 -9.54 -14.55
C SER A 59 2.32 -10.73 -13.57
N GLY A 60 1.34 -11.64 -13.65
CA GLY A 60 1.34 -12.87 -12.85
C GLY A 60 1.10 -12.68 -11.37
N GLN A 61 0.42 -11.60 -10.96
CA GLN A 61 0.13 -11.30 -9.56
C GLN A 61 -0.81 -12.35 -8.96
N THR A 62 -0.42 -12.88 -7.81
CA THR A 62 -1.24 -13.78 -6.99
C THR A 62 -1.40 -13.21 -5.58
N ASN A 63 -2.59 -13.34 -5.00
CA ASN A 63 -2.84 -12.85 -3.65
C ASN A 63 -1.92 -13.51 -2.64
N ILE A 64 -1.48 -12.73 -1.66
CA ILE A 64 -0.74 -13.25 -0.51
C ILE A 64 -1.77 -13.58 0.58
N SER A 65 -1.77 -14.83 1.05
CA SER A 65 -2.61 -15.26 2.17
C SER A 65 -2.28 -14.43 3.42
N GLY A 66 -3.32 -14.02 4.13
CA GLY A 66 -3.21 -13.13 5.28
C GLY A 66 -3.33 -11.64 4.95
N PHE A 67 -3.35 -11.28 3.65
CA PHE A 67 -3.33 -9.88 3.19
C PHE A 67 -4.46 -9.54 2.21
N VAL A 68 -5.57 -10.24 2.29
CA VAL A 68 -6.76 -10.00 1.46
C VAL A 68 -7.89 -9.44 2.33
N GLY A 69 -8.21 -8.18 2.15
CA GLY A 69 -9.29 -7.52 2.88
C GLY A 69 -10.66 -8.14 2.60
N GLY A 70 -11.48 -8.27 3.63
CA GLY A 70 -12.76 -8.95 3.56
C GLY A 70 -12.69 -10.47 3.67
N THR A 71 -11.49 -11.04 3.55
CA THR A 71 -11.23 -12.49 3.71
C THR A 71 -10.31 -12.74 4.90
N ASP A 72 -9.14 -12.12 4.90
CA ASP A 72 -8.11 -12.34 5.92
C ASP A 72 -8.17 -11.32 7.05
N PHE A 73 -8.66 -10.12 6.77
CA PHE A 73 -8.85 -9.05 7.75
C PHE A 73 -10.09 -8.20 7.42
N THR A 74 -10.60 -7.51 8.41
CA THR A 74 -11.73 -6.59 8.22
C THR A 74 -11.23 -5.25 7.67
N VAL A 75 -11.74 -4.84 6.52
CA VAL A 75 -11.50 -3.49 5.98
C VAL A 75 -12.27 -2.49 6.83
N ALA A 76 -11.59 -1.46 7.31
CA ALA A 76 -12.21 -0.43 8.14
C ALA A 76 -13.42 0.23 7.43
N ALA A 77 -14.41 0.63 8.18
CA ALA A 77 -15.51 1.44 7.66
C ALA A 77 -15.00 2.81 7.21
N GLY A 78 -15.67 3.38 6.21
CA GLY A 78 -15.42 4.76 5.80
C GLY A 78 -15.79 5.75 6.92
N SER A 79 -15.44 7.02 6.71
CA SER A 79 -15.78 8.09 7.64
C SER A 79 -17.30 8.16 7.86
N THR A 80 -17.72 8.28 9.12
CA THR A 80 -19.14 8.50 9.45
C THR A 80 -19.55 9.94 9.21
N THR A 81 -20.82 10.16 9.00
CA THR A 81 -21.42 11.50 8.76
C THR A 81 -20.91 12.54 9.75
N GLY A 82 -20.34 13.62 9.24
CA GLY A 82 -19.88 14.76 10.04
C GLY A 82 -18.44 14.69 10.53
N SER A 83 -17.71 13.60 10.31
CA SER A 83 -16.27 13.54 10.61
C SER A 83 -15.46 13.52 9.32
N ASN A 84 -14.69 14.56 9.06
CA ASN A 84 -13.70 14.61 8.00
C ASN A 84 -12.48 13.76 8.37
N VAL A 85 -12.68 12.47 8.63
CA VAL A 85 -11.63 11.56 9.04
C VAL A 85 -11.27 10.64 7.88
N GLY A 86 -10.05 10.72 7.42
CA GLY A 86 -9.45 9.71 6.57
C GLY A 86 -9.11 8.46 7.37
N TYR A 87 -8.71 7.39 6.70
CA TYR A 87 -8.18 6.24 7.39
C TYR A 87 -6.94 5.69 6.68
N ALA A 88 -6.12 4.96 7.43
CA ALA A 88 -4.94 4.32 6.90
C ALA A 88 -4.91 2.85 7.31
N HIS A 89 -4.43 2.02 6.40
CA HIS A 89 -4.15 0.61 6.66
C HIS A 89 -2.65 0.35 6.44
N ARG A 90 -2.05 -0.47 7.29
CA ARG A 90 -0.65 -0.86 7.16
C ARG A 90 -0.54 -2.36 6.93
N PHE A 91 0.26 -2.72 5.95
CA PHE A 91 0.76 -4.07 5.74
C PHE A 91 2.21 -4.15 6.21
N ASP A 92 2.49 -5.00 7.18
CA ASP A 92 3.86 -5.33 7.60
C ASP A 92 4.17 -6.73 7.08
N VAL A 93 5.15 -6.84 6.20
CA VAL A 93 5.41 -8.05 5.42
C VAL A 93 6.83 -8.54 5.64
N ASP A 94 6.97 -9.78 6.11
CA ASP A 94 8.23 -10.52 6.03
C ASP A 94 8.41 -10.99 4.57
N LEU A 95 9.46 -10.52 3.93
CA LEU A 95 9.74 -10.79 2.52
C LEU A 95 10.42 -12.14 2.29
N ARG A 96 10.91 -12.77 3.34
CA ARG A 96 11.51 -14.10 3.23
C ARG A 96 10.45 -15.11 2.77
N GLY A 97 10.71 -15.77 1.66
CA GLY A 97 9.76 -16.69 1.04
C GLY A 97 8.63 -16.01 0.26
N LYS A 98 8.67 -14.69 0.08
CA LYS A 98 7.81 -13.99 -0.87
C LYS A 98 8.48 -13.87 -2.23
N ARG A 99 7.67 -13.59 -3.26
CA ARG A 99 8.17 -13.33 -4.60
C ARG A 99 8.73 -11.91 -4.69
N ARG A 100 9.53 -11.65 -5.72
CA ARG A 100 10.28 -10.40 -5.87
C ARG A 100 9.42 -9.13 -5.88
N TYR A 101 8.28 -9.16 -6.58
CA TYR A 101 7.43 -7.98 -6.72
C TYR A 101 6.21 -8.10 -5.82
N LEU A 102 5.96 -7.07 -5.01
CA LEU A 102 4.71 -6.92 -4.26
C LEU A 102 3.85 -5.87 -4.94
N THR A 103 2.56 -6.13 -5.07
CA THR A 103 1.61 -5.16 -5.63
C THR A 103 0.47 -4.94 -4.65
N VAL A 104 0.30 -3.69 -4.24
CA VAL A 104 -0.85 -3.25 -3.44
C VAL A 104 -1.99 -2.90 -4.40
N TYR A 105 -3.18 -3.35 -4.08
CA TYR A 105 -4.41 -2.96 -4.77
C TYR A 105 -5.37 -2.33 -3.78
N ALA A 106 -5.87 -1.14 -4.10
CA ALA A 106 -6.86 -0.42 -3.31
C ALA A 106 -7.94 0.15 -4.23
N THR A 107 -9.19 -0.26 -4.01
CA THR A 107 -10.35 0.24 -4.75
C THR A 107 -11.31 0.87 -3.77
N PRO A 108 -11.40 2.21 -3.67
CA PRO A 108 -12.27 2.87 -2.72
C PRO A 108 -13.75 2.75 -3.12
N VAL A 109 -14.64 2.85 -2.13
CA VAL A 109 -16.09 2.88 -2.36
C VAL A 109 -16.59 4.25 -2.84
N SER A 110 -15.76 5.29 -2.69
CA SER A 110 -16.08 6.67 -3.09
C SER A 110 -14.86 7.28 -3.77
N THR A 111 -15.04 8.35 -4.53
CA THR A 111 -13.93 9.12 -5.10
C THR A 111 -13.17 9.84 -3.99
N VAL A 112 -11.94 9.40 -3.74
CA VAL A 112 -11.06 9.90 -2.68
C VAL A 112 -9.62 9.94 -3.16
N GLY A 113 -8.77 10.70 -2.47
CA GLY A 113 -7.33 10.59 -2.60
C GLY A 113 -6.82 9.30 -1.94
N VAL A 114 -6.02 8.54 -2.64
CA VAL A 114 -5.35 7.34 -2.11
C VAL A 114 -3.85 7.56 -2.20
N VAL A 115 -3.17 7.40 -1.08
CA VAL A 115 -1.71 7.49 -0.99
C VAL A 115 -1.18 6.16 -0.51
N THR A 116 -0.24 5.58 -1.25
CA THR A 116 0.49 4.39 -0.82
C THR A 116 1.96 4.73 -0.63
N VAL A 117 2.50 4.38 0.52
CA VAL A 117 3.91 4.56 0.86
C VAL A 117 4.48 3.22 1.30
N ALA A 118 5.51 2.75 0.59
CA ALA A 118 6.23 1.55 0.96
C ALA A 118 7.61 1.90 1.51
N ARG A 119 7.97 1.27 2.61
CA ARG A 119 9.31 1.33 3.21
C ARG A 119 9.90 -0.07 3.25
N LEU A 120 11.03 -0.22 2.60
CA LEU A 120 11.81 -1.45 2.62
C LEU A 120 12.92 -1.33 3.66
N SER A 121 13.17 -2.38 4.39
CA SER A 121 14.17 -2.41 5.47
C SER A 121 14.87 -3.76 5.56
N LYS A 122 15.92 -3.80 6.38
CA LYS A 122 16.79 -4.98 6.55
C LYS A 122 17.37 -5.46 5.22
N GLY A 123 17.98 -4.50 4.47
CA GLY A 123 18.69 -4.84 3.24
C GLY A 123 19.84 -5.81 3.50
N GLU A 124 20.03 -6.77 2.61
CA GLU A 124 21.15 -7.73 2.67
C GLU A 124 22.50 -7.03 2.57
N ALA A 125 22.57 -5.94 1.79
CA ALA A 125 23.71 -5.03 1.74
C ALA A 125 23.18 -3.60 1.88
N GLY A 126 23.63 -2.90 2.90
CA GLY A 126 23.22 -1.50 3.09
C GLY A 126 23.71 -0.62 1.93
N PRO A 127 22.88 0.31 1.43
CA PRO A 127 23.34 1.29 0.47
C PRO A 127 24.46 2.15 1.08
N ILE A 128 25.56 2.26 0.37
CA ILE A 128 26.79 2.90 0.88
C ILE A 128 26.96 4.35 0.41
N SER A 129 26.33 4.71 -0.70
CA SER A 129 26.38 6.08 -1.22
C SER A 129 25.02 6.78 -1.15
N ALA A 130 25.02 8.10 -1.28
CA ALA A 130 23.78 8.87 -1.37
C ALA A 130 22.94 8.44 -2.57
N ALA A 131 23.58 8.20 -3.72
CA ALA A 131 22.90 7.75 -4.93
C ALA A 131 22.25 6.38 -4.76
N ASP A 132 22.91 5.43 -4.08
CA ASP A 132 22.35 4.10 -3.79
C ASP A 132 21.13 4.17 -2.88
N LYS A 133 21.05 5.20 -2.04
CA LYS A 133 19.90 5.48 -1.17
C LYS A 133 18.80 6.29 -1.86
N GLY A 134 18.99 6.64 -3.13
CA GLY A 134 18.04 7.45 -3.90
C GLY A 134 17.96 8.90 -3.42
N VAL A 135 19.02 9.43 -2.81
CA VAL A 135 19.10 10.82 -2.35
C VAL A 135 20.29 11.54 -3.01
N VAL A 136 20.17 12.85 -3.18
CA VAL A 136 21.22 13.66 -3.80
C VAL A 136 22.41 13.83 -2.85
N THR A 137 22.13 14.02 -1.57
CA THR A 137 23.14 14.14 -0.51
C THR A 137 22.67 13.43 0.75
N GLN A 138 23.61 12.95 1.55
CA GLN A 138 23.32 12.44 2.89
C GLN A 138 24.34 13.02 3.88
N ALA A 139 23.88 13.28 5.11
CA ALA A 139 24.75 13.52 6.25
C ALA A 139 24.77 12.26 7.12
N VAL A 140 25.96 11.89 7.57
CA VAL A 140 26.18 10.76 8.48
C VAL A 140 26.85 11.32 9.72
N GLY A 141 26.22 11.13 10.83
CA GLY A 141 26.72 11.56 12.14
C GLY A 141 27.22 10.41 12.99
#